data_c2cebc2706236192f02d7279c332b54e
#
_entry.id   c2cebc2706236192f02d7279c332b54e
#
_cell.length_a   1.000
_cell.length_b   1.000
_cell.length_c   1.000
_cell.angle_alpha   90.00
_cell.angle_beta   90.00
_cell.angle_gamma   90.00
#
_symmetry.space_group_name_H-M   'P 1'
#
loop_
_entity.id
_entity.type
_entity.pdbx_description
1 polymer ?
#
loop_
_entity_poly.entity_id
_entity_poly.type
_entity_poly.pdbx_seq_one_letter_code
_entity_poly.pdbx_strand_id
1 'polypeptide(L)'
;MLETIKRKFVPQPNAHRRYLVTNGDTDSLARVTKLEALIRRCFPDARAGTLDTFRVPRARRVHQPFWTAPFSCLSTAVHAVNALTREPDARPTTRHGNQFKYPHVVITNGPATGFVVCLVAHALKVFYLAPPNRLKMVYVESWARCRSLSLTGRLFLWSGIADMFCVQHEELARRYKGTVNVGIVAARLAPPG
;
A
#
# COMPACT_ATOMS: atom_id res chain seq x y z
N MET A 1 8.92 1.24 -1.53
CA MET A 1 7.84 2.03 -0.91
C MET A 1 8.27 2.70 0.39
N LEU A 2 8.73 2.00 1.42
CA LEU A 2 9.15 2.61 2.69
C LEU A 2 10.24 3.68 2.51
N GLU A 3 11.21 3.47 1.62
CA GLU A 3 12.23 4.47 1.31
C GLU A 3 11.65 5.75 0.66
N THR A 4 10.57 5.62 -0.10
CA THR A 4 9.85 6.78 -0.66
C THR A 4 9.19 7.60 0.45
N ILE A 5 8.54 6.92 1.39
CA ILE A 5 7.94 7.56 2.56
C ILE A 5 9.02 8.29 3.35
N LYS A 6 10.14 7.62 3.64
CA LYS A 6 11.26 8.22 4.38
C LYS A 6 11.76 9.53 3.78
N ARG A 7 11.80 9.63 2.45
CA ARG A 7 12.35 10.81 1.75
C ARG A 7 11.36 11.93 1.51
N LYS A 8 10.11 11.57 1.29
CA LYS A 8 9.03 12.50 0.91
C LYS A 8 8.02 12.71 2.03
N PHE A 9 8.32 12.23 3.24
CA PHE A 9 7.41 12.38 4.35
C PHE A 9 7.28 13.86 4.73
N VAL A 10 6.08 14.37 4.54
CA VAL A 10 5.69 15.67 5.03
C VAL A 10 4.86 15.42 6.30
N PRO A 11 5.31 15.88 7.45
CA PRO A 11 4.60 15.65 8.71
C PRO A 11 3.25 16.35 8.67
N GLN A 12 2.21 15.60 8.96
CA GLN A 12 0.84 16.12 9.09
C GLN A 12 0.23 15.58 10.38
N PRO A 13 -0.16 16.46 11.32
CA PRO A 13 -0.70 16.07 12.62
C PRO A 13 -1.98 15.24 12.49
N ASN A 14 -2.70 15.39 11.37
CA ASN A 14 -3.96 14.71 11.08
C ASN A 14 -3.80 13.45 10.25
N ALA A 15 -2.56 12.98 10.01
CA ALA A 15 -2.32 11.78 9.23
C ALA A 15 -2.35 10.53 10.12
N HIS A 16 -3.06 9.51 9.66
CA HIS A 16 -3.00 8.16 10.21
C HIS A 16 -2.40 7.23 9.15
N ARG A 17 -1.39 6.45 9.54
CA ARG A 17 -0.71 5.49 8.68
C ARG A 17 -1.07 4.08 9.09
N ARG A 18 -1.67 3.32 8.19
CA ARG A 18 -1.99 1.91 8.39
C ARG A 18 -1.09 1.03 7.56
N TYR A 19 -0.32 0.19 8.22
CA TYR A 19 0.58 -0.75 7.57
C TYR A 19 -0.03 -2.15 7.54
N LEU A 20 -0.21 -2.71 6.34
CA LEU A 20 -0.63 -4.10 6.17
C LEU A 20 0.61 -4.95 5.90
N VAL A 21 0.93 -5.82 6.83
CA VAL A 21 2.09 -6.71 6.76
C VAL A 21 1.60 -8.16 6.69
N THR A 22 2.21 -8.95 5.81
CA THR A 22 1.82 -10.36 5.70
C THR A 22 2.31 -11.18 6.88
N ASN A 23 1.53 -12.17 7.29
CA ASN A 23 1.91 -13.09 8.36
C ASN A 23 3.27 -13.75 8.06
N GLY A 24 4.16 -13.74 9.06
CA GLY A 24 5.51 -14.30 8.95
C GLY A 24 6.52 -13.41 8.24
N ASP A 25 6.17 -12.19 7.85
CA ASP A 25 7.11 -11.22 7.26
C ASP A 25 7.69 -10.32 8.35
N THR A 26 8.65 -10.87 9.09
CA THR A 26 9.36 -10.17 10.17
C THR A 26 10.23 -9.02 9.64
N ASP A 27 10.77 -9.17 8.43
CA ASP A 27 11.62 -8.16 7.80
C ASP A 27 10.84 -6.90 7.45
N SER A 28 9.65 -7.05 6.88
CA SER A 28 8.78 -5.90 6.59
C SER A 28 8.35 -5.22 7.88
N LEU A 29 8.02 -5.98 8.92
CA LEU A 29 7.67 -5.41 10.23
C LEU A 29 8.84 -4.62 10.83
N ALA A 30 10.05 -5.19 10.83
CA ALA A 30 11.24 -4.51 11.32
C ALA A 30 11.54 -3.21 10.55
N ARG A 31 11.35 -3.22 9.22
CA ARG A 31 11.52 -2.02 8.39
C ARG A 31 10.48 -0.95 8.70
N VAL A 32 9.23 -1.32 8.93
CA VAL A 32 8.16 -0.39 9.36
C VAL A 32 8.53 0.22 10.71
N THR A 33 8.94 -0.59 11.70
CA THR A 33 9.35 -0.11 13.02
C THR A 33 10.52 0.87 12.93
N LYS A 34 11.55 0.57 12.12
CA LYS A 34 12.69 1.46 11.90
C LYS A 34 12.28 2.79 11.23
N LEU A 35 11.38 2.73 10.26
CA LEU A 35 10.86 3.93 9.58
C LEU A 35 10.10 4.84 10.55
N GLU A 36 9.21 4.26 11.34
CA GLU A 36 8.40 5.03 12.29
C GLU A 36 9.24 5.60 13.46
N ALA A 37 10.24 4.84 13.92
CA ALA A 37 11.22 5.36 14.89
C ALA A 37 11.98 6.57 14.32
N LEU A 38 12.36 6.53 13.04
CA LEU A 38 13.00 7.65 12.36
C LEU A 38 12.06 8.86 12.24
N ILE A 39 10.79 8.63 11.85
CA ILE A 39 9.79 9.70 11.75
C ILE A 39 9.61 10.41 13.11
N ARG A 40 9.43 9.63 14.19
CA ARG A 40 9.30 10.19 15.54
C ARG A 40 10.56 10.94 16.01
N ARG A 41 11.72 10.48 15.59
CA ARG A 41 13.00 11.13 15.90
C ARG A 41 13.17 12.46 15.17
N CYS A 42 12.69 12.57 13.93
CA CYS A 42 12.81 13.77 13.11
C CYS A 42 11.68 14.79 13.38
N PHE A 43 10.53 14.35 13.88
CA PHE A 43 9.36 15.20 14.05
C PHE A 43 8.75 15.00 15.43
N PRO A 44 8.31 16.10 16.12
CA PRO A 44 7.57 16.00 17.37
C PRO A 44 6.34 15.11 17.24
N ASP A 45 5.97 14.41 18.31
CA ASP A 45 4.83 13.48 18.31
C ASP A 45 3.52 14.11 17.79
N ALA A 46 3.28 15.39 18.12
CA ALA A 46 2.11 16.12 17.63
C ALA A 46 2.08 16.27 16.09
N ARG A 47 3.23 16.23 15.40
CA ARG A 47 3.34 16.33 13.94
C ARG A 47 3.55 14.99 13.25
N ALA A 48 4.02 13.98 13.97
CA ALA A 48 4.30 12.66 13.40
C ALA A 48 3.03 11.91 12.96
N GLY A 49 1.87 12.29 13.48
CA GLY A 49 0.60 11.59 13.26
C GLY A 49 0.56 10.25 13.96
N THR A 50 -0.52 9.49 13.75
CA THR A 50 -0.71 8.18 14.37
C THR A 50 -0.46 7.03 13.38
N LEU A 51 -0.24 5.83 13.91
CA LEU A 51 -0.04 4.63 13.10
C LEU A 51 -0.70 3.41 13.73
N ASP A 52 -1.03 2.44 12.90
CA ASP A 52 -1.34 1.07 13.30
C ASP A 52 -0.76 0.05 12.32
N THR A 53 -0.69 -1.21 12.74
CA THR A 53 -0.16 -2.30 11.91
C THR A 53 -1.11 -3.48 11.97
N PHE A 54 -1.58 -3.91 10.80
CA PHE A 54 -2.42 -5.08 10.65
C PHE A 54 -1.64 -6.22 10.01
N ARG A 55 -1.82 -7.42 10.56
CA ARG A 55 -1.29 -8.65 9.97
C ARG A 55 -2.37 -9.28 9.10
N VAL A 56 -2.02 -9.58 7.85
CA VAL A 56 -2.91 -10.24 6.90
C VAL A 56 -2.29 -11.55 6.40
N PRO A 57 -3.07 -12.60 6.17
CA PRO A 57 -2.56 -13.82 5.55
C PRO A 57 -1.99 -13.50 4.17
N ARG A 58 -1.02 -14.29 3.71
CA ARG A 58 -0.54 -14.21 2.32
C ARG A 58 -1.61 -14.75 1.38
N ALA A 59 -2.01 -13.98 0.38
CA ALA A 59 -2.96 -14.42 -0.64
C ALA A 59 -2.47 -15.67 -1.40
N ARG A 60 -1.15 -15.81 -1.54
CA ARG A 60 -0.51 -16.99 -2.11
C ARG A 60 0.83 -17.23 -1.44
N ARG A 61 1.09 -18.48 -1.06
CA ARG A 61 2.41 -18.94 -0.57
C ARG A 61 3.30 -19.29 -1.77
N VAL A 62 4.60 -19.22 -1.57
CA VAL A 62 5.59 -19.71 -2.55
C VAL A 62 5.34 -21.22 -2.74
N HIS A 63 5.33 -21.67 -4.00
CA HIS A 63 5.02 -23.06 -4.39
C HIS A 63 3.62 -23.59 -4.04
N GLN A 64 2.68 -22.71 -3.67
CA GLN A 64 1.29 -23.14 -3.43
C GLN A 64 0.62 -23.56 -4.74
N PRO A 65 -0.05 -24.74 -4.78
CA PRO A 65 -0.86 -25.17 -5.92
C PRO A 65 -1.95 -24.15 -6.24
N PHE A 66 -2.24 -23.96 -7.52
CA PHE A 66 -3.25 -22.99 -7.98
C PHE A 66 -4.66 -23.28 -7.43
N TRP A 67 -4.99 -24.55 -7.21
CA TRP A 67 -6.29 -24.99 -6.69
C TRP A 67 -6.59 -24.51 -5.26
N THR A 68 -5.57 -24.32 -4.43
CA THR A 68 -5.72 -23.84 -3.05
C THR A 68 -5.60 -22.31 -2.94
N ALA A 69 -5.15 -21.63 -4.00
CA ALA A 69 -5.01 -20.18 -4.03
C ALA A 69 -6.34 -19.43 -3.78
N PRO A 70 -7.51 -19.85 -4.29
CA PRO A 70 -8.78 -19.17 -4.01
C PRO A 70 -9.10 -19.09 -2.52
N PHE A 71 -8.86 -20.18 -1.76
CA PHE A 71 -9.12 -20.19 -0.31
C PHE A 71 -8.21 -19.24 0.45
N SER A 72 -6.92 -19.21 0.11
CA SER A 72 -6.00 -18.25 0.73
C SER A 72 -6.30 -16.80 0.34
N CYS A 73 -6.72 -16.55 -0.89
CA CYS A 73 -7.20 -15.24 -1.34
C CYS A 73 -8.46 -14.80 -0.57
N LEU A 74 -9.42 -15.72 -0.36
CA LEU A 74 -10.62 -15.43 0.41
C LEU A 74 -10.28 -15.08 1.88
N SER A 75 -9.40 -15.86 2.50
CA SER A 75 -8.91 -15.56 3.85
C SER A 75 -8.25 -14.18 3.91
N THR A 76 -7.39 -13.85 2.93
CA THR A 76 -6.79 -12.52 2.82
C THR A 76 -7.85 -11.44 2.64
N ALA A 77 -8.88 -11.68 1.82
CA ALA A 77 -9.96 -10.73 1.57
C ALA A 77 -10.74 -10.40 2.84
N VAL A 78 -11.10 -11.40 3.65
CA VAL A 78 -11.79 -11.19 4.93
C VAL A 78 -10.95 -10.33 5.87
N HIS A 79 -9.65 -10.61 6.01
CA HIS A 79 -8.75 -9.80 6.81
C HIS A 79 -8.57 -8.38 6.25
N ALA A 80 -8.58 -8.24 4.91
CA ALA A 80 -8.51 -6.94 4.24
C ALA A 80 -9.76 -6.10 4.50
N VAL A 81 -10.95 -6.70 4.46
CA VAL A 81 -12.20 -5.99 4.85
C VAL A 81 -12.04 -5.40 6.25
N ASN A 82 -11.65 -6.22 7.23
CA ASN A 82 -11.44 -5.75 8.60
C ASN A 82 -10.39 -4.64 8.66
N ALA A 83 -9.25 -4.81 8.00
CA ALA A 83 -8.18 -3.81 7.99
C ALA A 83 -8.59 -2.49 7.32
N LEU A 84 -9.47 -2.51 6.32
CA LEU A 84 -9.91 -1.33 5.58
C LEU A 84 -11.11 -0.62 6.22
N THR A 85 -11.88 -1.32 7.07
CA THR A 85 -13.11 -0.78 7.67
C THR A 85 -13.01 -0.52 9.17
N ARG A 86 -12.00 -1.10 9.84
CA ARG A 86 -11.80 -0.89 11.27
C ARG A 86 -11.31 0.53 11.55
N GLU A 87 -11.87 1.16 12.57
CA GLU A 87 -11.39 2.44 13.07
C GLU A 87 -10.00 2.29 13.70
N PRO A 88 -9.11 3.29 13.57
CA PRO A 88 -7.81 3.30 14.23
C PRO A 88 -7.95 3.27 15.76
N ASP A 89 -7.10 2.48 16.44
CA ASP A 89 -7.06 2.45 17.90
C ASP A 89 -6.54 3.78 18.48
N ALA A 90 -5.57 4.41 17.79
CA ALA A 90 -5.05 5.74 18.11
C ALA A 90 -5.51 6.75 17.04
N ARG A 91 -6.39 7.67 17.42
CA ARG A 91 -6.85 8.74 16.52
C ARG A 91 -5.99 9.98 16.68
N PRO A 92 -5.69 10.70 15.58
CA PRO A 92 -5.10 12.04 15.72
C PRO A 92 -6.05 12.94 16.54
N THR A 93 -5.49 13.78 17.38
CA THR A 93 -6.20 14.63 18.37
C THR A 93 -7.05 15.75 17.75
N THR A 94 -7.40 15.69 16.49
CA THR A 94 -8.14 16.74 15.80
C THR A 94 -9.64 16.49 15.77
N ARG A 95 -10.42 17.59 15.73
CA ARG A 95 -11.89 17.65 15.73
C ARG A 95 -12.61 16.78 14.67
N HIS A 96 -11.89 16.16 13.74
CA HIS A 96 -12.44 15.40 12.61
C HIS A 96 -12.31 13.88 12.78
N GLY A 97 -12.33 13.36 14.01
CA GLY A 97 -12.10 11.96 14.36
C GLY A 97 -12.92 10.90 13.60
N ASN A 98 -14.12 11.24 13.10
CA ASN A 98 -14.98 10.30 12.38
C ASN A 98 -14.53 10.04 10.93
N GLN A 99 -13.50 10.72 10.43
CA GLN A 99 -13.06 10.60 9.04
C GLN A 99 -12.07 9.45 8.81
N PHE A 100 -11.67 8.71 9.83
CA PHE A 100 -10.61 7.70 9.74
C PHE A 100 -11.10 6.26 9.55
N LYS A 101 -12.41 6.02 9.49
CA LYS A 101 -12.95 4.67 9.28
C LYS A 101 -12.41 4.02 8.01
N TYR A 102 -12.34 4.77 6.92
CA TYR A 102 -11.81 4.31 5.65
C TYR A 102 -10.54 5.06 5.27
N PRO A 103 -9.45 4.38 4.88
CA PRO A 103 -8.26 5.04 4.36
C PRO A 103 -8.58 5.95 3.17
N HIS A 104 -7.92 7.09 3.07
CA HIS A 104 -8.03 7.94 1.89
C HIS A 104 -7.34 7.28 0.69
N VAL A 105 -6.14 6.75 0.92
CA VAL A 105 -5.29 6.18 -0.12
C VAL A 105 -4.78 4.82 0.35
N VAL A 106 -4.81 3.85 -0.53
CA VAL A 106 -4.19 2.52 -0.38
C VAL A 106 -3.03 2.44 -1.35
N ILE A 107 -1.81 2.34 -0.83
CA ILE A 107 -0.60 2.25 -1.66
C ILE A 107 -0.05 0.83 -1.56
N THR A 108 0.16 0.19 -2.69
CA THR A 108 0.78 -1.14 -2.75
C THR A 108 1.86 -1.21 -3.82
N ASN A 109 2.93 -1.95 -3.52
CA ASN A 109 4.01 -2.24 -4.48
C ASN A 109 4.19 -3.75 -4.64
N GLY A 110 3.21 -4.50 -4.23
CA GLY A 110 3.53 -5.83 -3.86
C GLY A 110 2.82 -6.92 -4.57
N PRO A 111 3.07 -8.13 -4.08
CA PRO A 111 2.61 -9.38 -4.64
C PRO A 111 1.06 -9.50 -4.57
N ALA A 112 0.55 -10.66 -4.92
CA ALA A 112 -0.88 -10.98 -4.97
C ALA A 112 -1.71 -10.48 -3.77
N THR A 113 -1.12 -10.41 -2.57
CA THR A 113 -1.79 -9.87 -1.37
C THR A 113 -2.21 -8.41 -1.55
N GLY A 114 -1.35 -7.57 -2.13
CA GLY A 114 -1.68 -6.17 -2.42
C GLY A 114 -2.82 -6.05 -3.43
N PHE A 115 -2.86 -6.92 -4.44
CA PHE A 115 -3.95 -6.97 -5.41
C PHE A 115 -5.28 -7.35 -4.75
N VAL A 116 -5.29 -8.37 -3.88
CA VAL A 116 -6.50 -8.78 -3.14
C VAL A 116 -7.00 -7.65 -2.24
N VAL A 117 -6.12 -6.94 -1.54
CA VAL A 117 -6.49 -5.77 -0.73
C VAL A 117 -7.14 -4.68 -1.59
N CYS A 118 -6.57 -4.37 -2.75
CA CYS A 118 -7.14 -3.38 -3.68
C CYS A 118 -8.46 -3.87 -4.29
N LEU A 119 -8.60 -5.16 -4.59
CA LEU A 119 -9.85 -5.73 -5.06
C LEU A 119 -10.97 -5.59 -4.01
N VAL A 120 -10.66 -5.82 -2.74
CA VAL A 120 -11.59 -5.58 -1.62
C VAL A 120 -11.94 -4.10 -1.52
N ALA A 121 -10.95 -3.20 -1.60
CA ALA A 121 -11.18 -1.76 -1.57
C ALA A 121 -12.09 -1.32 -2.73
N HIS A 122 -11.88 -1.87 -3.92
CA HIS A 122 -12.72 -1.64 -5.09
C HIS A 122 -14.16 -2.15 -4.86
N ALA A 123 -14.32 -3.37 -4.36
CA ALA A 123 -15.63 -3.94 -4.03
C ALA A 123 -16.38 -3.09 -3.01
N LEU A 124 -15.71 -2.62 -1.94
CA LEU A 124 -16.33 -1.73 -0.95
C LEU A 124 -16.85 -0.43 -1.59
N LYS A 125 -16.20 0.09 -2.62
CA LYS A 125 -16.66 1.28 -3.38
C LYS A 125 -17.83 0.94 -4.30
N VAL A 126 -17.73 -0.16 -5.06
CA VAL A 126 -18.77 -0.58 -6.02
C VAL A 126 -20.09 -0.89 -5.30
N PHE A 127 -20.03 -1.54 -4.15
CA PHE A 127 -21.23 -1.83 -3.35
C PHE A 127 -21.67 -0.66 -2.43
N TYR A 128 -21.10 0.53 -2.60
CA TYR A 128 -21.44 1.73 -1.82
C TYR A 128 -21.24 1.57 -0.31
N LEU A 129 -20.43 0.60 0.13
CA LEU A 129 -20.11 0.38 1.55
C LEU A 129 -19.05 1.38 2.04
N ALA A 130 -18.27 1.96 1.13
CA ALA A 130 -17.30 3.01 1.42
C ALA A 130 -17.58 4.25 0.56
N PRO A 131 -17.31 5.47 1.07
CA PRO A 131 -17.48 6.71 0.30
C PRO A 131 -16.60 6.71 -0.96
N PRO A 132 -17.07 7.26 -2.11
CA PRO A 132 -16.35 7.22 -3.38
C PRO A 132 -15.03 8.01 -3.38
N ASN A 133 -14.91 9.01 -2.50
CA ASN A 133 -13.69 9.80 -2.31
C ASN A 133 -12.63 9.13 -1.42
N ARG A 134 -12.91 7.95 -0.88
CA ARG A 134 -12.00 7.14 -0.07
C ARG A 134 -11.45 5.97 -0.89
N LEU A 135 -10.47 5.28 -0.29
CA LEU A 135 -9.87 4.07 -0.86
C LEU A 135 -9.33 4.29 -2.28
N LYS A 136 -8.67 5.45 -2.52
CA LYS A 136 -7.94 5.68 -3.77
C LYS A 136 -6.76 4.71 -3.84
N MET A 137 -6.64 3.96 -4.93
CA MET A 137 -5.69 2.87 -5.07
C MET A 137 -4.50 3.29 -5.92
N VAL A 138 -3.32 3.24 -5.34
CA VAL A 138 -2.05 3.52 -6.01
C VAL A 138 -1.21 2.25 -6.04
N TYR A 139 -0.98 1.74 -7.23
CA TYR A 139 -0.07 0.62 -7.43
C TYR A 139 1.29 1.11 -7.93
N VAL A 140 2.36 0.62 -7.32
CA VAL A 140 3.73 0.94 -7.72
C VAL A 140 4.43 -0.34 -8.16
N GLU A 141 4.81 -0.44 -9.43
CA GLU A 141 5.52 -1.62 -9.95
C GLU A 141 6.93 -1.73 -9.34
N SER A 142 7.41 -2.95 -9.21
CA SER A 142 8.75 -3.21 -8.68
C SER A 142 9.84 -2.59 -9.54
N TRP A 143 10.84 -1.98 -8.91
CA TRP A 143 12.02 -1.44 -9.59
C TRP A 143 12.82 -2.49 -10.37
N ALA A 144 12.76 -3.75 -9.94
CA ALA A 144 13.42 -4.85 -10.64
C ALA A 144 12.78 -5.19 -12.00
N ARG A 145 11.63 -4.61 -12.31
CA ARG A 145 10.94 -4.81 -13.59
C ARG A 145 11.26 -3.65 -14.54
N CYS A 146 12.24 -3.87 -15.42
CA CYS A 146 12.68 -2.85 -16.38
C CYS A 146 11.94 -2.96 -17.71
N ARG A 147 11.68 -4.17 -18.20
CA ARG A 147 11.16 -4.43 -19.56
C ARG A 147 9.73 -4.94 -19.63
N SER A 148 9.24 -5.56 -18.57
CA SER A 148 7.89 -6.14 -18.54
C SER A 148 7.28 -6.01 -17.15
N LEU A 149 5.96 -5.86 -17.09
CA LEU A 149 5.22 -5.84 -15.85
C LEU A 149 5.28 -7.20 -15.15
N SER A 150 5.21 -7.18 -13.82
CA SER A 150 4.95 -8.37 -13.01
C SER A 150 3.57 -8.95 -13.32
N LEU A 151 3.30 -10.18 -12.90
CA LEU A 151 1.96 -10.76 -13.02
C LEU A 151 0.92 -9.88 -12.31
N THR A 152 1.25 -9.41 -11.12
CA THR A 152 0.39 -8.49 -10.36
C THR A 152 0.18 -7.17 -11.09
N GLY A 153 1.24 -6.60 -11.67
CA GLY A 153 1.13 -5.40 -12.49
C GLY A 153 0.23 -5.57 -13.71
N ARG A 154 0.29 -6.75 -14.37
CA ARG A 154 -0.63 -7.07 -15.47
C ARG A 154 -2.08 -7.17 -14.99
N LEU A 155 -2.32 -7.77 -13.82
CA LEU A 155 -3.66 -7.84 -13.23
C LEU A 155 -4.21 -6.45 -12.91
N PHE A 156 -3.40 -5.55 -12.35
CA PHE A 156 -3.82 -4.16 -12.11
C PHE A 156 -4.11 -3.41 -13.40
N LEU A 157 -3.26 -3.57 -14.43
CA LEU A 157 -3.45 -2.91 -15.71
C LEU A 157 -4.71 -3.43 -16.40
N TRP A 158 -4.92 -4.74 -16.41
CA TRP A 158 -6.07 -5.37 -17.07
C TRP A 158 -7.38 -5.08 -16.35
N SER A 159 -7.39 -5.12 -15.02
CA SER A 159 -8.61 -4.87 -14.23
C SER A 159 -8.99 -3.39 -14.15
N GLY A 160 -8.03 -2.47 -14.36
CA GLY A 160 -8.26 -1.03 -14.26
C GLY A 160 -8.66 -0.54 -12.86
N ILE A 161 -8.49 -1.35 -11.82
CA ILE A 161 -8.93 -0.99 -10.44
C ILE A 161 -8.03 0.05 -9.77
N ALA A 162 -6.79 0.23 -10.24
CA ALA A 162 -5.88 1.24 -9.69
C ALA A 162 -6.26 2.63 -10.20
N ASP A 163 -6.52 3.57 -9.28
CA ASP A 163 -6.71 4.99 -9.64
C ASP A 163 -5.41 5.61 -10.19
N MET A 164 -4.24 5.09 -9.77
CA MET A 164 -2.94 5.46 -10.30
C MET A 164 -2.02 4.24 -10.38
N PHE A 165 -1.44 4.02 -11.57
CA PHE A 165 -0.47 2.95 -11.80
C PHE A 165 0.90 3.56 -12.07
N CYS A 166 1.80 3.39 -11.11
CA CYS A 166 3.15 3.93 -11.16
C CYS A 166 4.15 2.88 -11.63
N VAL A 167 5.01 3.26 -12.56
CA VAL A 167 6.18 2.49 -12.99
C VAL A 167 7.45 3.28 -12.69
N GLN A 168 8.57 2.57 -12.52
CA GLN A 168 9.84 3.19 -12.13
C GLN A 168 10.83 3.35 -13.28
N HIS A 169 10.50 2.78 -14.44
CA HIS A 169 11.32 2.84 -15.66
C HIS A 169 10.53 3.47 -16.79
N GLU A 170 11.17 4.37 -17.51
CA GLU A 170 10.57 5.09 -18.62
C GLU A 170 10.15 4.15 -19.76
N GLU A 171 10.92 3.07 -19.99
CA GLU A 171 10.61 2.06 -20.99
C GLU A 171 9.24 1.40 -20.74
N LEU A 172 8.90 1.13 -19.47
CA LEU A 172 7.58 0.61 -19.11
C LEU A 172 6.48 1.64 -19.34
N ALA A 173 6.72 2.91 -19.01
CA ALA A 173 5.74 3.96 -19.20
C ALA A 173 5.43 4.18 -20.71
N ARG A 174 6.46 4.08 -21.55
CA ARG A 174 6.28 4.15 -23.02
C ARG A 174 5.52 2.94 -23.57
N ARG A 175 5.77 1.75 -23.01
CA ARG A 175 5.19 0.48 -23.48
C ARG A 175 3.74 0.28 -23.03
N TYR A 176 3.41 0.68 -21.80
CA TYR A 176 2.10 0.45 -21.20
C TYR A 176 1.35 1.76 -20.98
N LYS A 177 0.36 2.02 -21.83
CA LYS A 177 -0.50 3.21 -21.72
C LYS A 177 -1.25 3.21 -20.38
N GLY A 178 -1.46 4.38 -19.80
CA GLY A 178 -2.15 4.53 -18.51
C GLY A 178 -1.24 4.36 -17.29
N THR A 179 0.07 4.19 -17.50
CA THR A 179 1.05 4.17 -16.40
C THR A 179 1.78 5.51 -16.28
N VAL A 180 2.16 5.86 -15.06
CA VAL A 180 2.88 7.10 -14.73
C VAL A 180 4.31 6.74 -14.32
N ASN A 181 5.30 7.34 -14.99
CA ASN A 181 6.69 7.18 -14.57
C ASN A 181 6.99 8.04 -13.36
N VAL A 182 7.36 7.41 -12.23
CA VAL A 182 7.75 8.10 -10.99
C VAL A 182 9.27 8.11 -10.77
N GLY A 183 10.03 7.59 -11.73
CA GLY A 183 11.47 7.42 -11.64
C GLY A 183 11.85 6.30 -10.66
N ILE A 184 13.15 5.99 -10.62
CA ILE A 184 13.67 4.95 -9.73
C ILE A 184 13.65 5.45 -8.29
N VAL A 185 12.68 5.03 -7.53
CA VAL A 185 12.49 5.44 -6.14
C VAL A 185 13.66 4.98 -5.24
N ALA A 186 14.34 3.88 -5.62
CA ALA A 186 15.48 3.34 -4.87
C ALA A 186 16.83 3.97 -5.25
N ALA A 187 17.01 4.47 -6.46
CA ALA A 187 18.32 4.81 -7.02
C ALA A 187 18.84 6.21 -6.67
N ARG A 188 18.08 7.06 -5.99
CA ARG A 188 18.58 8.36 -5.54
C ARG A 188 19.30 8.31 -4.18
N LEU A 189 20.17 7.33 -3.99
CA LEU A 189 20.99 7.18 -2.79
C LEU A 189 22.43 7.68 -2.95
N ALA A 190 22.83 8.19 -4.13
CA ALA A 190 24.09 8.90 -4.23
C ALA A 190 23.94 10.28 -3.60
N PRO A 191 24.73 10.65 -2.59
CA PRO A 191 24.86 12.05 -2.20
C PRO A 191 25.40 12.82 -3.41
N PRO A 192 25.02 14.08 -3.59
CA PRO A 192 25.72 14.94 -4.54
C PRO A 192 27.17 14.98 -4.12
N GLY A 193 28.08 14.59 -5.04
CA GLY A 193 29.52 14.71 -4.88
C GLY A 193 29.95 16.17 -4.72
#